data_66dcf7379b4be282f3a3af35b9a6c28d
#
_entry.id   66dcf7379b4be282f3a3af35b9a6c28d
#
_cell.length_a   1.000
_cell.length_b   1.000
_cell.length_c   1.000
_cell.angle_alpha   90.00
_cell.angle_beta   90.00
_cell.angle_gamma   90.00
#
_symmetry.space_group_name_H-M   'P 1'
#
loop_
_entity.id
_entity.type
_entity.pdbx_description
1 polymer ?
#
loop_
_entity_poly.entity_id
_entity_poly.type
_entity_poly.pdbx_seq_one_letter_code
_entity_poly.pdbx_strand_id
1 'polypeptide(L)'
;MTAPLPVIITPNAADDLTESWAWLRERNPRVADEWLAGIRATILTLGTMPEAHSIAPESQAFDLPIRRALYGRATRWRIYYAIIDGAVHILHVRHGHRSDWQP
;
A
#
# COMPACT_ATOMS: atom_id res chain seq x y z
N MET A 1 -0.06 25.62 6.07
CA MET A 1 -0.65 24.41 5.49
C MET A 1 0.33 23.79 4.51
N THR A 2 0.64 22.53 4.69
CA THR A 2 1.64 21.85 3.85
C THR A 2 0.96 21.24 2.64
N ALA A 3 1.54 21.42 1.44
CA ALA A 3 1.04 20.79 0.23
C ALA A 3 1.18 19.26 0.33
N PRO A 4 0.27 18.49 -0.25
CA PRO A 4 0.40 17.04 -0.31
C PRO A 4 1.68 16.62 -1.02
N LEU A 5 2.30 15.55 -0.56
CA LEU A 5 3.45 14.96 -1.24
C LEU A 5 2.98 14.19 -2.47
N PRO A 6 3.78 14.13 -3.53
CA PRO A 6 3.53 13.22 -4.63
C PRO A 6 3.50 11.77 -4.13
N VAL A 7 2.67 10.95 -4.74
CA VAL A 7 2.58 9.52 -4.44
C VAL A 7 3.03 8.74 -5.66
N ILE A 8 4.06 7.94 -5.50
CA ILE A 8 4.66 7.13 -6.55
C ILE A 8 4.37 5.66 -6.26
N ILE A 9 3.72 4.98 -7.19
CA ILE A 9 3.51 3.54 -7.10
C ILE A 9 4.67 2.86 -7.79
N THR A 10 5.52 2.19 -7.01
CA THR A 10 6.68 1.48 -7.56
C THR A 10 6.24 0.30 -8.43
N PRO A 11 7.13 -0.20 -9.33
CA PRO A 11 6.80 -1.36 -10.15
C PRO A 11 6.37 -2.57 -9.33
N ASN A 12 7.01 -2.85 -8.21
CA ASN A 12 6.63 -3.96 -7.34
C ASN A 12 5.21 -3.79 -6.79
N ALA A 13 4.86 -2.59 -6.33
CA ALA A 13 3.52 -2.32 -5.84
C ALA A 13 2.48 -2.40 -6.96
N ALA A 14 2.82 -1.91 -8.15
CA ALA A 14 1.93 -2.01 -9.31
C ALA A 14 1.66 -3.47 -9.67
N ASP A 15 2.68 -4.32 -9.64
CA ASP A 15 2.54 -5.76 -9.88
C ASP A 15 1.66 -6.41 -8.81
N ASP A 16 1.87 -6.06 -7.54
CA ASP A 16 1.04 -6.56 -6.43
C ASP A 16 -0.44 -6.21 -6.65
N LEU A 17 -0.73 -4.99 -7.05
CA LEU A 17 -2.10 -4.54 -7.32
C LEU A 17 -2.73 -5.31 -8.49
N THR A 18 -1.97 -5.51 -9.56
CA THR A 18 -2.43 -6.24 -10.74
C THR A 18 -2.72 -7.70 -10.41
N GLU A 19 -1.81 -8.36 -9.72
CA GLU A 19 -1.97 -9.76 -9.31
C GLU A 19 -3.18 -9.95 -8.39
N SER A 20 -3.32 -9.07 -7.41
CA SER A 20 -4.43 -9.15 -6.45
C SER A 20 -5.77 -8.90 -7.13
N TRP A 21 -5.83 -7.91 -8.02
CA TRP A 21 -7.02 -7.63 -8.81
C TRP A 21 -7.41 -8.81 -9.69
N ALA A 22 -6.45 -9.41 -10.38
CA ALA A 22 -6.70 -10.58 -11.25
C ALA A 22 -7.23 -11.76 -10.45
N TRP A 23 -6.65 -12.00 -9.27
CA TRP A 23 -7.09 -13.07 -8.37
C TRP A 23 -8.52 -12.85 -7.88
N LEU A 24 -8.86 -11.62 -7.50
CA LEU A 24 -10.21 -11.27 -7.07
C LEU A 24 -11.21 -11.35 -8.21
N ARG A 25 -10.80 -10.93 -9.42
CA ARG A 25 -11.65 -10.93 -10.60
C ARG A 25 -12.10 -12.33 -11.01
N GLU A 26 -11.25 -13.33 -10.85
CA GLU A 26 -11.61 -14.72 -11.13
C GLU A 26 -12.77 -15.18 -10.26
N ARG A 27 -12.94 -14.60 -9.08
CA ARG A 27 -13.98 -14.95 -8.12
C ARG A 27 -15.22 -14.06 -8.26
N ASN A 28 -15.02 -12.76 -8.40
CA ASN A 28 -16.09 -11.79 -8.54
C ASN A 28 -15.57 -10.50 -9.17
N PRO A 29 -15.84 -10.28 -10.49
CA PRO A 29 -15.33 -9.09 -11.20
C PRO A 29 -15.74 -7.76 -10.56
N ARG A 30 -16.97 -7.68 -10.06
CA ARG A 30 -17.47 -6.46 -9.42
C ARG A 30 -16.70 -6.15 -8.14
N VAL A 31 -16.47 -7.14 -7.30
CA VAL A 31 -15.70 -6.98 -6.07
C VAL A 31 -14.26 -6.57 -6.38
N ALA A 32 -13.66 -7.15 -7.43
CA ALA A 32 -12.32 -6.81 -7.85
C ALA A 32 -12.20 -5.33 -8.23
N ASP A 33 -13.13 -4.82 -9.02
CA ASP A 33 -13.11 -3.42 -9.45
C ASP A 33 -13.34 -2.46 -8.29
N GLU A 34 -14.26 -2.78 -7.39
CA GLU A 34 -14.52 -1.99 -6.19
C GLU A 34 -13.29 -1.95 -5.27
N TRP A 35 -12.64 -3.10 -5.10
CA TRP A 35 -11.42 -3.21 -4.30
C TRP A 35 -10.30 -2.33 -4.88
N LEU A 36 -10.09 -2.41 -6.19
CA LEU A 36 -9.02 -1.66 -6.85
C LEU A 36 -9.24 -0.15 -6.73
N ALA A 37 -10.47 0.32 -6.97
CA ALA A 37 -10.81 1.72 -6.82
C ALA A 37 -10.61 2.20 -5.38
N GLY A 38 -11.04 1.41 -4.41
CA GLY A 38 -10.92 1.76 -3.00
C GLY A 38 -9.48 1.80 -2.51
N ILE A 39 -8.66 0.80 -2.87
CA ILE A 39 -7.28 0.77 -2.43
C ILE A 39 -6.46 1.89 -3.10
N ARG A 40 -6.73 2.22 -4.35
CA ARG A 40 -6.08 3.35 -5.02
C ARG A 40 -6.42 4.67 -4.34
N ALA A 41 -7.68 4.88 -3.97
CA ALA A 41 -8.09 6.07 -3.23
C ALA A 41 -7.36 6.18 -1.89
N THR A 42 -7.25 5.06 -1.17
CA THR A 42 -6.50 5.00 0.10
C THR A 42 -5.03 5.35 -0.11
N ILE A 43 -4.40 4.80 -1.15
CA ILE A 43 -3.01 5.10 -1.48
C ILE A 43 -2.80 6.60 -1.69
N LEU A 44 -3.70 7.26 -2.42
CA LEU A 44 -3.58 8.69 -2.68
C LEU A 44 -3.68 9.54 -1.41
N THR A 45 -4.41 9.10 -0.39
CA THR A 45 -4.50 9.84 0.88
C THR A 45 -3.18 9.89 1.62
N LEU A 46 -2.25 8.96 1.32
CA LEU A 46 -0.95 8.90 2.00
C LEU A 46 -0.08 10.12 1.68
N GLY A 47 -0.30 10.76 0.55
CA GLY A 47 0.39 12.01 0.21
C GLY A 47 -0.03 13.18 1.09
N THR A 48 -1.26 13.17 1.59
CA THR A 48 -1.81 14.25 2.44
C THR A 48 -1.33 14.13 3.88
N MET A 49 -1.31 12.91 4.42
CA MET A 49 -0.89 12.65 5.80
C MET A 49 0.10 11.47 5.83
N PRO A 50 1.30 11.68 5.29
CA PRO A 50 2.23 10.55 5.10
C PRO A 50 2.74 9.92 6.40
N GLU A 51 2.71 10.65 7.50
CA GLU A 51 3.20 10.15 8.79
C GLU A 51 2.07 9.68 9.72
N ALA A 52 0.83 9.62 9.24
CA ALA A 52 -0.32 9.24 10.06
C ALA A 52 -0.33 7.74 10.42
N HIS A 53 0.35 6.91 9.65
CA HIS A 53 0.37 5.46 9.86
C HIS A 53 1.65 5.02 10.58
N SER A 54 1.54 3.94 11.35
CA SER A 54 2.63 3.43 12.17
C SER A 54 3.78 2.86 11.34
N ILE A 55 4.97 2.90 11.91
CA ILE A 55 6.13 2.19 11.36
C ILE A 55 5.82 0.69 11.39
N ALA A 56 6.02 0.04 10.27
CA ALA A 56 5.77 -1.40 10.15
C ALA A 56 6.82 -2.20 10.92
N PRO A 57 6.44 -3.36 11.50
CA PRO A 57 7.43 -4.24 12.14
C PRO A 57 8.56 -4.64 11.19
N GLU A 58 8.24 -4.82 9.92
CA GLU A 58 9.21 -5.20 8.89
C GLU A 58 10.26 -4.11 8.62
N SER A 59 10.02 -2.87 9.07
CA SER A 59 10.93 -1.75 8.86
C SER A 59 12.33 -2.02 9.42
N GLN A 60 12.45 -2.86 10.44
CA GLN A 60 13.75 -3.20 11.04
C GLN A 60 14.70 -3.90 10.06
N ALA A 61 14.15 -4.51 9.01
CA ALA A 61 14.96 -5.20 8.00
C ALA A 61 15.46 -4.26 6.90
N PHE A 62 15.15 -2.97 6.97
CA PHE A 62 15.46 -1.98 5.93
C PHE A 62 16.22 -0.80 6.52
N ASP A 63 16.95 -0.08 5.66
CA ASP A 63 17.77 1.06 6.07
C ASP A 63 16.98 2.37 6.24
N LEU A 64 15.68 2.36 5.97
CA LEU A 64 14.83 3.53 6.10
C LEU A 64 13.51 3.15 6.77
N PRO A 65 12.81 4.12 7.40
CA PRO A 65 11.52 3.84 8.01
C PRO A 65 10.49 3.42 6.96
N ILE A 66 9.87 2.28 7.18
CA ILE A 66 8.77 1.77 6.35
C ILE A 66 7.49 1.81 7.16
N ARG A 67 6.49 2.47 6.63
CA ARG A 67 5.18 2.58 7.27
C ARG A 67 4.19 1.62 6.63
N ARG A 68 3.13 1.32 7.37
CA ARG A 68 2.10 0.40 6.92
C ARG A 68 0.73 1.00 7.11
N ALA A 69 0.01 1.22 6.02
CA ALA A 69 -1.40 1.56 6.04
C ALA A 69 -2.24 0.31 5.86
N LEU A 70 -3.41 0.27 6.47
CA LEU A 70 -4.31 -0.87 6.40
C LEU A 70 -5.53 -0.52 5.57
N TYR A 71 -6.01 -1.48 4.77
CA TYR A 71 -7.16 -1.28 3.89
C TYR A 71 -8.06 -2.51 3.88
N GLY A 72 -9.38 -2.27 3.80
CA GLY A 72 -10.39 -3.30 3.64
C GLY A 72 -10.95 -3.82 4.95
N ARG A 73 -11.91 -4.73 4.84
CA ARG A 73 -12.55 -5.35 6.00
C ARG A 73 -11.53 -6.09 6.83
N ALA A 74 -11.62 -5.91 8.14
CA ALA A 74 -10.69 -6.48 9.10
C ALA A 74 -9.23 -6.12 8.79
N THR A 75 -9.02 -5.01 8.08
CA THR A 75 -7.67 -4.50 7.73
C THR A 75 -6.78 -5.58 7.10
N ARG A 76 -7.37 -6.37 6.18
CA ARG A 76 -6.69 -7.52 5.56
C ARG A 76 -5.57 -7.15 4.62
N TRP A 77 -5.61 -5.95 4.02
CA TRP A 77 -4.62 -5.50 3.05
C TRP A 77 -3.67 -4.54 3.71
N ARG A 78 -2.37 -4.73 3.47
CA ARG A 78 -1.30 -3.91 4.00
C ARG A 78 -0.61 -3.17 2.87
N ILE A 79 -0.53 -1.85 2.99
CA ILE A 79 0.14 -0.97 2.03
C ILE A 79 1.43 -0.52 2.69
N TYR A 80 2.56 -1.00 2.19
CA TYR A 80 3.89 -0.61 2.69
C TYR A 80 4.41 0.55 1.88
N TYR A 81 4.84 1.60 2.57
CA TYR A 81 5.34 2.79 1.91
C TYR A 81 6.45 3.45 2.72
N ALA A 82 7.25 4.27 2.04
CA ALA A 82 8.30 5.08 2.64
C ALA A 82 8.25 6.49 2.08
N ILE A 83 8.70 7.46 2.87
CA ILE A 83 8.84 8.84 2.43
C ILE A 83 10.30 9.03 2.01
N ILE A 84 10.54 9.24 0.73
CA ILE A 84 11.89 9.35 0.16
C ILE A 84 11.92 10.60 -0.71
N ASP A 85 12.86 11.49 -0.44
CA ASP A 85 13.10 12.70 -1.23
C ASP A 85 11.82 13.51 -1.48
N GLY A 86 11.00 13.68 -0.44
CA GLY A 86 9.78 14.47 -0.50
C GLY A 86 8.63 13.83 -1.26
N ALA A 87 8.66 12.53 -1.48
CA ALA A 87 7.58 11.78 -2.13
C ALA A 87 7.25 10.52 -1.34
N VAL A 88 5.98 10.10 -1.41
CA VAL A 88 5.55 8.82 -0.87
C VAL A 88 5.76 7.74 -1.93
N HIS A 89 6.57 6.74 -1.61
CA HIS A 89 6.82 5.60 -2.49
C HIS A 89 6.07 4.40 -1.96
N ILE A 90 5.12 3.91 -2.73
CA ILE A 90 4.38 2.68 -2.39
C ILE A 90 5.25 1.51 -2.80
N LEU A 91 5.70 0.73 -1.82
CA LEU A 91 6.69 -0.32 -2.02
C LEU A 91 6.07 -1.67 -2.31
N HIS A 92 5.06 -2.05 -1.53
CA HIS A 92 4.34 -3.31 -1.69
C HIS A 92 2.91 -3.19 -1.19
N VAL A 93 2.04 -4.04 -1.74
CA VAL A 93 0.67 -4.24 -1.26
C VAL A 93 0.50 -5.73 -0.99
N ARG A 94 0.21 -6.09 0.26
CA ARG A 94 0.16 -7.48 0.70
C ARG A 94 -1.16 -7.80 1.39
N HIS A 95 -1.67 -9.00 1.18
CA HIS A 95 -2.77 -9.53 1.95
C HIS A 95 -2.27 -9.99 3.32
N GLY A 96 -3.07 -9.79 4.37
CA GLY A 96 -2.67 -10.10 5.74
C GLY A 96 -2.38 -11.56 6.03
N HIS A 97 -2.78 -12.49 5.16
CA HIS A 97 -2.49 -13.92 5.31
C HIS A 97 -1.15 -14.34 4.69
N ARG A 98 -0.47 -13.43 3.99
CA ARG A 98 0.85 -13.71 3.44
C ARG A 98 1.92 -13.51 4.50
N SER A 99 3.08 -14.15 4.28
CA SER A 99 4.25 -13.94 5.12
C SER A 99 4.66 -12.48 5.17
N ASP A 100 5.31 -12.08 6.25
CA ASP A 100 5.84 -10.73 6.37
C ASP A 100 6.81 -10.44 5.23
N TRP A 101 6.75 -9.21 4.73
CA TRP A 101 7.64 -8.76 3.68
C TRP A 101 9.06 -8.60 4.21
N GLN A 102 10.04 -9.12 3.46
CA GLN A 102 11.45 -8.99 3.78
C GLN A 102 12.24 -8.56 2.55
N PRO A 103 13.39 -7.90 2.75
CA PRO A 103 14.21 -7.45 1.63
C PRO A 103 14.72 -8.59 0.76
#